data_d921abb2f35486623d315f666d0dcfcd
#
_entry.id   d921abb2f35486623d315f666d0dcfcd
#
_cell.length_a   1.000
_cell.length_b   1.000
_cell.length_c   1.000
_cell.angle_alpha   90.00
_cell.angle_beta   90.00
_cell.angle_gamma   90.00
#
_symmetry.space_group_name_H-M   'P 1'
#
loop_
_entity.id
_entity.type
_entity.pdbx_description
1 polymer ?
#
loop_
_entity_poly.entity_id
_entity_poly.type
_entity_poly.pdbx_seq_one_letter_code
_entity_poly.pdbx_strand_id
1 'polypeptide(L)'
;MTQTLPRFSTGIPGLDTVFGGGFVEGASYIVQGQPGAGKTILGNQIAFATAAAGKKVLYVTLLAETHDRLFQSLSTLSFFEKDRLGSNIVYVSVFQTLAKEGLGAVVDLLRKETKRQGASLIVFDGLLNARDRAETDLDVKTFVAEVQSQAAFVGCTVLFLTSAGVHDDSPEHTMVDGVLELHDELVGVRTVRRLRARKSRGSAALGGYHQYEISNEGISVFPRIEAALHTPSAIDKPDPKPLRSGIEGFDEITGGGLPQGSITLLIGPSGCGKTSFGLNFLSASSREEPGLHFGFYESPERLLLKASALGLDLKGNVESEEVEILWQPLTENLIDKMAYRLLDAVSARGVKRLFIDSLGGFERAAVHPPRLVEFFAALTNELRAMGVTAVGTWELRDLFASGVAAPGPEISSLLDNLIMMRQVEIRSEYKRVLSVLKIRDQSFQAAPQEVYIDGHGLAIRGQFEQATGISTGLAKPLEA
;
A
#
# COMPACT_ATOMS: atom_id res chain seq x y z
N MET A 1 8.67 4.72 32.26
CA MET A 1 7.98 5.48 31.19
C MET A 1 9.03 5.88 30.17
N THR A 2 9.00 5.34 28.96
CA THR A 2 9.90 5.76 27.87
C THR A 2 9.47 7.15 27.44
N GLN A 3 10.37 8.12 27.57
CA GLN A 3 10.14 9.50 27.16
C GLN A 3 10.06 9.53 25.62
N THR A 4 8.89 9.80 25.04
CA THR A 4 8.73 9.99 23.61
C THR A 4 9.21 11.39 23.24
N LEU A 5 10.17 11.47 22.32
CA LEU A 5 10.64 12.74 21.79
C LEU A 5 9.54 13.45 20.99
N PRO A 6 9.45 14.79 21.02
CA PRO A 6 8.51 15.55 20.21
C PRO A 6 8.70 15.25 18.72
N ARG A 7 7.59 15.18 17.98
CA ARG A 7 7.60 14.86 16.55
C ARG A 7 7.28 16.07 15.69
N PHE A 8 8.05 16.19 14.63
CA PHE A 8 7.83 17.13 13.55
C PHE A 8 7.15 16.39 12.39
N SER A 9 5.87 16.68 12.15
CA SER A 9 5.16 16.07 11.02
C SER A 9 5.71 16.60 9.70
N THR A 10 5.93 15.69 8.75
CA THR A 10 6.36 16.01 7.39
C THR A 10 5.20 16.52 6.55
N GLY A 11 3.95 16.32 7.00
CA GLY A 11 2.74 16.56 6.22
C GLY A 11 2.52 15.51 5.12
N ILE A 12 3.33 14.46 5.10
CA ILE A 12 3.18 13.31 4.21
C ILE A 12 2.88 12.09 5.09
N PRO A 13 1.59 11.68 5.24
CA PRO A 13 1.19 10.68 6.25
C PRO A 13 1.96 9.36 6.17
N GLY A 14 2.14 8.83 4.98
CA GLY A 14 2.90 7.61 4.78
C GLY A 14 4.37 7.75 5.17
N LEU A 15 5.00 8.91 4.96
CA LEU A 15 6.37 9.19 5.40
C LEU A 15 6.45 9.30 6.91
N ASP A 16 5.47 9.96 7.53
CA ASP A 16 5.37 10.05 8.98
C ASP A 16 5.25 8.65 9.61
N THR A 17 4.50 7.75 9.00
CA THR A 17 4.39 6.34 9.41
C THR A 17 5.75 5.64 9.36
N VAL A 18 6.52 5.82 8.26
CA VAL A 18 7.87 5.25 8.14
C VAL A 18 8.79 5.71 9.27
N PHE A 19 8.66 6.96 9.72
CA PHE A 19 9.46 7.52 10.82
C PHE A 19 8.81 7.41 12.20
N GLY A 20 7.74 6.62 12.35
CA GLY A 20 7.06 6.42 13.64
C GLY A 20 6.40 7.68 14.19
N GLY A 21 5.72 8.43 13.31
CA GLY A 21 4.98 9.66 13.62
C GLY A 21 5.67 10.95 13.17
N GLY A 22 6.61 10.86 12.23
CA GLY A 22 7.34 11.98 11.66
C GLY A 22 8.78 12.10 12.14
N PHE A 23 9.45 13.17 11.77
CA PHE A 23 10.81 13.45 12.19
C PHE A 23 10.87 13.81 13.69
N VAL A 24 12.02 13.64 14.31
CA VAL A 24 12.24 14.17 15.68
C VAL A 24 12.42 15.69 15.58
N GLU A 25 11.69 16.45 16.40
CA GLU A 25 11.75 17.90 16.41
C GLU A 25 13.15 18.38 16.83
N GLY A 26 13.70 19.36 16.12
CA GLY A 26 15.05 19.87 16.36
C GLY A 26 16.19 18.94 15.92
N ALA A 27 15.88 17.83 15.29
CA ALA A 27 16.88 16.91 14.73
C ALA A 27 17.26 17.27 13.29
N SER A 28 18.33 16.63 12.79
CA SER A 28 18.86 16.82 11.46
C SER A 28 18.72 15.57 10.59
N TYR A 29 18.31 15.76 9.35
CA TYR A 29 18.08 14.68 8.37
C TYR A 29 18.80 14.96 7.06
N ILE A 30 19.34 13.92 6.44
CA ILE A 30 19.77 13.93 5.04
C ILE A 30 18.74 13.19 4.21
N VAL A 31 18.28 13.81 3.13
CA VAL A 31 17.54 13.15 2.04
C VAL A 31 18.48 13.03 0.85
N GLN A 32 18.81 11.80 0.52
CA GLN A 32 19.70 11.50 -0.61
C GLN A 32 18.99 10.71 -1.69
N GLY A 33 19.44 10.82 -2.92
CA GLY A 33 18.90 10.07 -4.05
C GLY A 33 19.45 10.59 -5.37
N GLN A 34 19.28 9.82 -6.45
CA GLN A 34 19.72 10.24 -7.78
C GLN A 34 18.98 11.49 -8.27
N PRO A 35 19.50 12.25 -9.26
CA PRO A 35 18.74 13.26 -9.98
C PRO A 35 17.43 12.64 -10.51
N GLY A 36 16.29 13.34 -10.31
CA GLY A 36 14.97 12.82 -10.71
C GLY A 36 14.22 12.02 -9.65
N ALA A 37 14.87 11.60 -8.55
CA ALA A 37 14.21 10.86 -7.46
C ALA A 37 13.18 11.68 -6.64
N GLY A 38 13.07 13.00 -6.86
CA GLY A 38 12.04 13.84 -6.24
C GLY A 38 12.47 14.56 -4.95
N LYS A 39 13.77 14.63 -4.62
CA LYS A 39 14.26 15.29 -3.40
C LYS A 39 13.76 16.73 -3.22
N THR A 40 13.89 17.55 -4.27
CA THR A 40 13.43 18.95 -4.25
C THR A 40 11.91 19.03 -4.08
N ILE A 41 11.14 18.12 -4.70
CA ILE A 41 9.68 18.02 -4.50
C ILE A 41 9.38 17.69 -3.05
N LEU A 42 10.04 16.66 -2.49
CA LEU A 42 9.86 16.24 -1.10
C LEU A 42 10.17 17.39 -0.12
N GLY A 43 11.33 18.05 -0.30
CA GLY A 43 11.73 19.16 0.55
C GLY A 43 10.76 20.33 0.52
N ASN A 44 10.25 20.67 -0.68
CA ASN A 44 9.25 21.71 -0.84
C ASN A 44 7.88 21.30 -0.27
N GLN A 45 7.42 20.09 -0.52
CA GLN A 45 6.15 19.59 0.05
C GLN A 45 6.15 19.66 1.59
N ILE A 46 7.25 19.22 2.23
CA ILE A 46 7.42 19.36 3.69
C ILE A 46 7.44 20.83 4.09
N ALA A 47 8.11 21.70 3.32
CA ALA A 47 8.17 23.14 3.61
C ALA A 47 6.77 23.78 3.56
N PHE A 48 5.97 23.47 2.53
CA PHE A 48 4.61 23.97 2.39
C PHE A 48 3.66 23.41 3.45
N ALA A 49 3.77 22.12 3.79
CA ALA A 49 3.00 21.51 4.88
C ALA A 49 3.34 22.17 6.24
N THR A 50 4.63 22.44 6.50
CA THR A 50 5.09 23.16 7.69
C THR A 50 4.53 24.58 7.75
N ALA A 51 4.53 25.28 6.62
CA ALA A 51 3.95 26.60 6.50
C ALA A 51 2.42 26.60 6.67
N ALA A 52 1.73 25.57 6.18
CA ALA A 52 0.30 25.38 6.37
C ALA A 52 -0.06 25.19 7.85
N ALA A 53 0.83 24.56 8.63
CA ALA A 53 0.71 24.45 10.09
C ALA A 53 1.06 25.76 10.84
N GLY A 54 1.25 26.90 10.13
CA GLY A 54 1.55 28.20 10.73
C GLY A 54 3.01 28.41 11.15
N LYS A 55 3.87 27.44 10.91
CA LYS A 55 5.30 27.50 11.24
C LYS A 55 6.09 28.23 10.15
N LYS A 56 7.30 28.70 10.46
CA LYS A 56 8.20 29.38 9.54
C LYS A 56 9.25 28.45 8.99
N VAL A 57 9.56 28.61 7.70
CA VAL A 57 10.52 27.78 6.98
C VAL A 57 11.58 28.65 6.30
N LEU A 58 12.84 28.28 6.46
CA LEU A 58 13.96 28.81 5.71
C LEU A 58 14.37 27.79 4.64
N TYR A 59 14.10 28.08 3.37
CA TYR A 59 14.50 27.23 2.25
C TYR A 59 15.76 27.79 1.61
N VAL A 60 16.85 27.08 1.70
CA VAL A 60 18.18 27.50 1.27
C VAL A 60 18.57 26.74 0.00
N THR A 61 18.97 27.47 -1.03
CA THR A 61 19.41 26.88 -2.30
C THR A 61 20.85 27.24 -2.62
N LEU A 62 21.53 26.33 -3.31
CA LEU A 62 22.83 26.54 -3.94
C LEU A 62 22.73 26.68 -5.46
N LEU A 63 21.57 27.12 -5.95
CA LEU A 63 21.37 27.37 -7.37
C LEU A 63 21.93 28.74 -7.75
N ALA A 64 22.65 28.78 -8.88
CA ALA A 64 23.11 30.02 -9.50
C ALA A 64 21.96 30.81 -10.17
N GLU A 65 20.87 30.12 -10.47
CA GLU A 65 19.69 30.68 -11.13
C GLU A 65 18.73 31.31 -10.12
N THR A 66 17.85 32.22 -10.64
CA THR A 66 16.78 32.80 -9.84
C THR A 66 15.77 31.68 -9.44
N HIS A 67 15.08 31.86 -8.31
CA HIS A 67 14.04 30.91 -7.84
C HIS A 67 12.82 30.84 -8.78
N ASP A 68 12.73 31.70 -9.80
CA ASP A 68 11.57 31.77 -10.71
C ASP A 68 11.31 30.44 -11.42
N ARG A 69 12.36 29.78 -11.92
CA ARG A 69 12.21 28.44 -12.54
C ARG A 69 11.76 27.38 -11.56
N LEU A 70 12.27 27.42 -10.33
CA LEU A 70 11.84 26.53 -9.26
C LEU A 70 10.34 26.75 -8.97
N PHE A 71 9.92 28.00 -8.79
CA PHE A 71 8.52 28.32 -8.52
C PHE A 71 7.61 27.99 -9.69
N GLN A 72 8.06 28.18 -10.93
CA GLN A 72 7.32 27.76 -12.13
C GLN A 72 7.10 26.23 -12.12
N SER A 73 8.12 25.43 -11.82
CA SER A 73 7.98 23.99 -11.72
C SER A 73 7.08 23.59 -10.56
N LEU A 74 7.21 24.21 -9.38
CA LEU A 74 6.40 23.91 -8.22
C LEU A 74 4.92 24.32 -8.41
N SER A 75 4.64 25.33 -9.22
CA SER A 75 3.26 25.82 -9.48
C SER A 75 2.37 24.79 -10.19
N THR A 76 2.96 23.72 -10.73
CA THR A 76 2.22 22.58 -11.30
C THR A 76 1.75 21.58 -10.25
N LEU A 77 2.18 21.73 -9.00
CA LEU A 77 1.89 20.83 -7.89
C LEU A 77 0.83 21.43 -6.97
N SER A 78 -0.14 20.63 -6.55
CA SER A 78 -1.32 21.08 -5.80
C SER A 78 -1.00 21.65 -4.40
N PHE A 79 0.12 21.26 -3.80
CA PHE A 79 0.55 21.79 -2.49
C PHE A 79 1.18 23.17 -2.57
N PHE A 80 1.48 23.70 -3.77
CA PHE A 80 2.13 25.00 -3.92
C PHE A 80 1.13 26.15 -3.71
N GLU A 81 1.38 26.96 -2.69
CA GLU A 81 0.61 28.16 -2.36
C GLU A 81 1.51 29.39 -2.45
N LYS A 82 1.33 30.19 -3.51
CA LYS A 82 2.18 31.38 -3.78
C LYS A 82 2.18 32.39 -2.64
N ASP A 83 1.07 32.56 -1.94
CA ASP A 83 0.91 33.53 -0.85
C ASP A 83 1.76 33.20 0.40
N ARG A 84 2.26 31.96 0.48
CA ARG A 84 3.18 31.57 1.55
C ARG A 84 4.62 32.00 1.30
N LEU A 85 4.95 32.34 0.04
CA LEU A 85 6.30 32.81 -0.30
C LEU A 85 6.55 34.19 0.29
N GLY A 86 7.70 34.34 0.97
CA GLY A 86 8.06 35.57 1.68
C GLY A 86 7.33 35.80 3.00
N SER A 87 6.20 35.11 3.24
CA SER A 87 5.45 35.19 4.48
C SER A 87 5.82 34.08 5.47
N ASN A 88 5.56 32.82 5.12
CA ASN A 88 5.88 31.63 5.93
C ASN A 88 7.11 30.89 5.43
N ILE A 89 7.39 30.93 4.14
CA ILE A 89 8.55 30.29 3.53
C ILE A 89 9.45 31.36 2.92
N VAL A 90 10.66 31.47 3.43
CA VAL A 90 11.67 32.40 2.91
C VAL A 90 12.73 31.61 2.14
N TYR A 91 12.86 31.91 0.85
CA TYR A 91 13.90 31.30 0.02
C TYR A 91 15.15 32.18 0.00
N VAL A 92 16.31 31.59 0.24
CA VAL A 92 17.61 32.26 0.25
C VAL A 92 18.58 31.49 -0.62
N SER A 93 19.14 32.15 -1.66
CA SER A 93 20.26 31.58 -2.39
C SER A 93 21.57 31.93 -1.67
N VAL A 94 22.35 30.94 -1.34
CA VAL A 94 23.68 31.09 -0.71
C VAL A 94 24.82 30.84 -1.70
N PHE A 95 24.52 30.73 -2.98
CA PHE A 95 25.51 30.45 -4.03
C PHE A 95 26.66 31.49 -4.05
N GLN A 96 26.32 32.77 -4.00
CA GLN A 96 27.32 33.85 -4.04
C GLN A 96 28.18 33.88 -2.74
N THR A 97 27.55 33.69 -1.59
CA THR A 97 28.24 33.61 -0.29
C THR A 97 29.24 32.47 -0.27
N LEU A 98 28.78 31.28 -0.69
CA LEU A 98 29.64 30.10 -0.78
C LEU A 98 30.81 30.32 -1.77
N ALA A 99 30.54 30.91 -2.93
CA ALA A 99 31.55 31.12 -3.96
C ALA A 99 32.63 32.15 -3.57
N LYS A 100 32.28 33.17 -2.78
CA LYS A 100 33.20 34.28 -2.44
C LYS A 100 33.80 34.16 -1.04
N GLU A 101 33.05 33.63 -0.09
CA GLU A 101 33.34 33.71 1.33
C GLU A 101 33.46 32.34 2.00
N GLY A 102 33.10 31.24 1.29
CA GLY A 102 33.24 29.87 1.75
C GLY A 102 32.16 29.37 2.72
N LEU A 103 32.34 28.15 3.25
CA LEU A 103 31.36 27.44 4.06
C LEU A 103 31.06 28.15 5.40
N GLY A 104 32.07 28.70 6.08
CA GLY A 104 31.87 29.42 7.34
C GLY A 104 30.91 30.61 7.23
N ALA A 105 31.03 31.41 6.18
CA ALA A 105 30.13 32.54 5.93
C ALA A 105 28.69 32.08 5.64
N VAL A 106 28.53 30.90 5.01
CA VAL A 106 27.18 30.30 4.82
C VAL A 106 26.58 29.93 6.19
N VAL A 107 27.34 29.32 7.11
CA VAL A 107 26.86 29.00 8.47
C VAL A 107 26.41 30.27 9.20
N ASP A 108 27.20 31.33 9.14
CA ASP A 108 26.87 32.61 9.78
C ASP A 108 25.61 33.24 9.21
N LEU A 109 25.43 33.19 7.88
CA LEU A 109 24.23 33.65 7.21
C LEU A 109 22.99 32.82 7.64
N LEU A 110 23.11 31.49 7.67
CA LEU A 110 22.04 30.59 8.09
C LEU A 110 21.63 30.88 9.54
N ARG A 111 22.61 31.02 10.44
CA ARG A 111 22.36 31.40 11.83
C ARG A 111 21.57 32.69 11.97
N LYS A 112 22.00 33.74 11.26
CA LYS A 112 21.34 35.04 11.24
C LYS A 112 19.92 34.97 10.73
N GLU A 113 19.70 34.32 9.58
CA GLU A 113 18.41 34.21 8.95
C GLU A 113 17.43 33.31 9.76
N THR A 114 17.90 32.17 10.28
CA THR A 114 17.09 31.28 11.14
C THR A 114 16.54 32.02 12.34
N LYS A 115 17.41 32.80 13.04
CA LYS A 115 17.01 33.62 14.18
C LYS A 115 16.06 34.74 13.77
N ARG A 116 16.34 35.44 12.66
CA ARG A 116 15.52 36.56 12.16
C ARG A 116 14.11 36.10 11.81
N GLN A 117 13.98 34.96 11.16
CA GLN A 117 12.71 34.41 10.71
C GLN A 117 11.95 33.64 11.79
N GLY A 118 12.62 33.17 12.85
CA GLY A 118 12.06 32.23 13.81
C GLY A 118 11.70 30.92 13.14
N ALA A 119 12.58 30.41 12.26
CA ALA A 119 12.32 29.22 11.46
C ALA A 119 12.27 27.97 12.32
N SER A 120 11.25 27.12 12.10
CA SER A 120 11.10 25.80 12.70
C SER A 120 11.67 24.70 11.82
N LEU A 121 11.86 24.99 10.54
CA LEU A 121 12.44 24.09 9.56
C LEU A 121 13.44 24.84 8.69
N ILE A 122 14.62 24.26 8.51
CA ILE A 122 15.57 24.62 7.45
C ILE A 122 15.58 23.51 6.42
N VAL A 123 15.36 23.83 5.16
CA VAL A 123 15.66 22.93 4.03
C VAL A 123 16.89 23.46 3.31
N PHE A 124 17.94 22.69 3.25
CA PHE A 124 19.18 23.03 2.56
C PHE A 124 19.31 22.17 1.29
N ASP A 125 18.95 22.75 0.14
CA ASP A 125 18.97 22.06 -1.15
C ASP A 125 20.29 22.33 -1.89
N GLY A 126 21.14 21.30 -1.95
CA GLY A 126 22.41 21.36 -2.64
C GLY A 126 23.65 21.05 -1.79
N LEU A 127 23.53 20.18 -0.76
CA LEU A 127 24.66 19.79 0.08
C LEU A 127 25.85 19.22 -0.72
N LEU A 128 25.60 18.55 -1.87
CA LEU A 128 26.66 18.08 -2.74
C LEU A 128 27.52 19.24 -3.29
N ASN A 129 26.89 20.34 -3.69
CA ASN A 129 27.62 21.51 -4.19
C ASN A 129 28.45 22.17 -3.09
N ALA A 130 28.02 22.10 -1.83
CA ALA A 130 28.83 22.53 -0.69
C ALA A 130 30.04 21.60 -0.49
N ARG A 131 29.86 20.31 -0.69
CA ARG A 131 30.93 19.30 -0.65
C ARG A 131 31.98 19.51 -1.75
N ASP A 132 31.56 19.82 -2.97
CA ASP A 132 32.47 20.08 -4.11
C ASP A 132 33.34 21.33 -3.89
N ARG A 133 32.97 22.20 -2.95
CA ARG A 133 33.74 23.40 -2.56
C ARG A 133 34.56 23.23 -1.28
N ALA A 134 34.39 22.11 -0.59
CA ALA A 134 35.18 21.79 0.59
C ALA A 134 36.56 21.29 0.15
N GLU A 135 37.61 21.69 0.88
CA GLU A 135 38.95 21.20 0.63
C GLU A 135 39.16 19.78 1.14
N THR A 136 38.47 19.44 2.21
CA THR A 136 38.54 18.13 2.85
C THR A 136 37.13 17.62 3.29
N ASP A 137 37.04 16.30 3.50
CA ASP A 137 35.83 15.68 4.12
C ASP A 137 35.57 16.22 5.54
N LEU A 138 36.61 16.72 6.22
CA LEU A 138 36.50 17.33 7.54
C LEU A 138 35.70 18.65 7.47
N ASP A 139 35.88 19.44 6.40
CA ASP A 139 35.20 20.72 6.23
C ASP A 139 33.69 20.50 6.04
N VAL A 140 33.30 19.45 5.32
CA VAL A 140 31.88 19.09 5.17
C VAL A 140 31.27 18.64 6.50
N LYS A 141 31.99 17.81 7.28
CA LYS A 141 31.57 17.41 8.62
C LYS A 141 31.38 18.61 9.54
N THR A 142 32.37 19.51 9.53
CA THR A 142 32.33 20.74 10.33
C THR A 142 31.14 21.59 9.94
N PHE A 143 30.93 21.81 8.64
CA PHE A 143 29.77 22.56 8.13
C PHE A 143 28.44 21.96 8.60
N VAL A 144 28.23 20.65 8.40
CA VAL A 144 26.99 19.96 8.82
C VAL A 144 26.81 20.05 10.33
N ALA A 145 27.89 19.84 11.11
CA ALA A 145 27.86 19.92 12.57
C ALA A 145 27.51 21.32 13.07
N GLU A 146 28.07 22.36 12.47
CA GLU A 146 27.81 23.75 12.83
C GLU A 146 26.36 24.15 12.53
N VAL A 147 25.84 23.82 11.31
CA VAL A 147 24.45 24.06 10.95
C VAL A 147 23.49 23.33 11.90
N GLN A 148 23.78 22.06 12.20
CA GLN A 148 23.00 21.25 13.13
C GLN A 148 23.01 21.85 14.54
N SER A 149 24.18 22.23 15.07
CA SER A 149 24.30 22.80 16.40
C SER A 149 23.53 24.11 16.54
N GLN A 150 23.62 24.98 15.54
CA GLN A 150 22.90 26.26 15.52
C GLN A 150 21.37 26.05 15.43
N ALA A 151 20.92 25.10 14.63
CA ALA A 151 19.52 24.77 14.49
C ALA A 151 18.94 24.13 15.77
N ALA A 152 19.67 23.19 16.36
CA ALA A 152 19.26 22.54 17.61
C ALA A 152 19.13 23.54 18.78
N PHE A 153 20.00 24.56 18.84
CA PHE A 153 19.93 25.59 19.85
C PHE A 153 18.61 26.37 19.84
N VAL A 154 17.98 26.53 18.68
CA VAL A 154 16.69 27.22 18.52
C VAL A 154 15.51 26.25 18.32
N GLY A 155 15.71 24.94 18.49
CA GLY A 155 14.69 23.93 18.29
C GLY A 155 14.24 23.75 16.82
N CYS A 156 15.09 24.12 15.86
CA CYS A 156 14.79 24.06 14.43
C CYS A 156 15.21 22.70 13.84
N THR A 157 14.33 22.06 13.08
CA THR A 157 14.63 20.84 12.34
C THR A 157 15.37 21.18 11.05
N VAL A 158 16.37 20.38 10.67
CA VAL A 158 17.17 20.60 9.46
C VAL A 158 17.02 19.44 8.49
N LEU A 159 16.76 19.75 7.23
CA LEU A 159 16.67 18.79 6.14
C LEU A 159 17.71 19.15 5.08
N PHE A 160 18.76 18.34 4.93
CA PHE A 160 19.76 18.47 3.88
C PHE A 160 19.35 17.61 2.69
N LEU A 161 19.25 18.21 1.51
CA LEU A 161 19.00 17.48 0.26
C LEU A 161 20.32 17.31 -0.50
N THR A 162 20.64 16.07 -0.88
CA THR A 162 21.89 15.76 -1.60
C THR A 162 21.65 14.80 -2.75
N SER A 163 22.36 14.97 -3.85
CA SER A 163 22.32 14.01 -4.96
C SER A 163 23.14 12.78 -4.61
N ALA A 164 22.67 11.61 -5.05
CA ALA A 164 23.36 10.35 -4.79
C ALA A 164 24.67 10.29 -5.61
N GLY A 165 25.66 10.04 -5.01
CA GLY A 165 27.06 9.76 -5.26
C GLY A 165 27.66 9.41 -3.93
N VAL A 166 26.79 9.32 -2.93
CA VAL A 166 27.17 9.12 -1.55
C VAL A 166 27.30 7.62 -1.35
N HIS A 167 28.53 7.15 -1.26
CA HIS A 167 28.84 5.79 -0.83
C HIS A 167 28.35 5.58 0.61
N ASP A 168 28.18 4.33 0.98
CA ASP A 168 27.71 3.94 2.32
C ASP A 168 28.48 4.56 3.49
N ASP A 169 29.69 5.02 3.23
CA ASP A 169 30.65 5.57 4.20
C ASP A 169 30.79 7.11 4.15
N SER A 170 29.82 7.81 3.56
CA SER A 170 29.90 9.27 3.50
C SER A 170 29.95 9.88 4.89
N PRO A 171 30.95 10.75 5.12
CA PRO A 171 31.25 11.26 6.46
C PRO A 171 30.10 12.04 7.10
N GLU A 172 29.29 12.72 6.31
CA GLU A 172 28.12 13.49 6.76
C GLU A 172 27.00 12.62 7.36
N HIS A 173 26.89 11.35 6.92
CA HIS A 173 25.90 10.41 7.49
C HIS A 173 26.11 10.13 8.97
N THR A 174 27.36 10.22 9.44
CA THR A 174 27.69 9.99 10.86
C THR A 174 27.20 11.14 11.72
N MET A 175 27.12 12.34 11.19
CA MET A 175 26.81 13.56 11.92
C MET A 175 25.31 13.76 12.16
N VAL A 176 24.45 13.44 11.17
CA VAL A 176 23.01 13.68 11.24
C VAL A 176 22.27 12.63 12.05
N ASP A 177 21.04 12.96 12.50
CA ASP A 177 20.19 12.06 13.27
C ASP A 177 19.45 11.07 12.42
N GLY A 178 19.12 11.44 11.17
CA GLY A 178 18.45 10.53 10.23
C GLY A 178 18.94 10.64 8.80
N VAL A 179 18.78 9.55 8.05
CA VAL A 179 19.08 9.47 6.63
C VAL A 179 17.92 8.80 5.91
N LEU A 180 17.32 9.52 4.96
CA LEU A 180 16.29 9.05 4.06
C LEU A 180 16.86 8.91 2.66
N GLU A 181 16.78 7.70 2.10
CA GLU A 181 17.21 7.41 0.73
C GLU A 181 16.01 7.34 -0.20
N LEU A 182 16.10 8.02 -1.33
CA LEU A 182 15.15 7.94 -2.43
C LEU A 182 15.80 7.24 -3.61
N HIS A 183 15.16 6.19 -4.08
CA HIS A 183 15.62 5.40 -5.22
C HIS A 183 14.55 5.42 -6.31
N ASP A 184 14.98 5.55 -7.56
CA ASP A 184 14.20 5.23 -8.74
C ASP A 184 14.95 4.13 -9.52
N GLU A 185 14.27 3.07 -9.84
CA GLU A 185 14.84 1.86 -10.43
C GLU A 185 13.98 1.40 -11.59
N LEU A 186 14.63 1.07 -12.70
CA LEU A 186 13.95 0.47 -13.85
C LEU A 186 13.77 -1.03 -13.59
N VAL A 187 12.51 -1.45 -13.42
CA VAL A 187 12.12 -2.86 -13.28
C VAL A 187 11.36 -3.28 -14.53
N GLY A 188 12.01 -4.06 -15.38
CA GLY A 188 11.48 -4.34 -16.71
C GLY A 188 11.41 -3.07 -17.54
N VAL A 189 10.17 -2.60 -17.83
CA VAL A 189 9.90 -1.39 -18.64
C VAL A 189 9.37 -0.22 -17.81
N ARG A 190 9.16 -0.40 -16.51
CA ARG A 190 8.58 0.62 -15.63
C ARG A 190 9.56 1.13 -14.58
N THR A 191 9.49 2.40 -14.25
CA THR A 191 10.22 2.97 -13.14
C THR A 191 9.48 2.70 -11.84
N VAL A 192 10.17 2.08 -10.88
CA VAL A 192 9.67 1.85 -9.52
C VAL A 192 10.43 2.74 -8.55
N ARG A 193 9.70 3.61 -7.84
CA ARG A 193 10.26 4.48 -6.83
C ARG A 193 10.13 3.87 -5.45
N ARG A 194 11.24 3.84 -4.72
CA ARG A 194 11.32 3.28 -3.36
C ARG A 194 12.10 4.23 -2.46
N LEU A 195 11.71 4.30 -1.20
CA LEU A 195 12.46 5.03 -0.17
C LEU A 195 12.80 4.10 1.00
N ARG A 196 13.85 4.47 1.73
CA ARG A 196 14.29 3.75 2.92
C ARG A 196 14.79 4.73 3.99
N ALA A 197 14.27 4.59 5.20
CA ALA A 197 14.88 5.20 6.38
C ALA A 197 16.13 4.38 6.76
N ARG A 198 17.31 4.82 6.31
CA ARG A 198 18.57 4.12 6.58
C ARG A 198 19.03 4.31 8.03
N LYS A 199 18.79 5.50 8.57
CA LYS A 199 19.17 5.90 9.92
C LYS A 199 18.04 6.75 10.52
N SER A 200 17.72 6.52 11.77
CA SER A 200 16.78 7.35 12.52
C SER A 200 17.09 7.25 14.01
N ARG A 201 17.77 8.25 14.55
CA ARG A 201 18.03 8.34 16.00
C ARG A 201 16.76 8.80 16.72
N GLY A 202 16.47 8.21 17.85
CA GLY A 202 15.31 8.57 18.66
C GLY A 202 13.95 8.18 18.06
N SER A 203 13.93 7.30 17.03
CA SER A 203 12.73 6.79 16.39
C SER A 203 12.90 5.32 16.00
N ALA A 204 11.86 4.51 16.22
CA ALA A 204 11.74 3.18 15.64
C ALA A 204 11.18 3.31 14.23
N ALA A 205 12.02 3.73 13.28
CA ALA A 205 11.63 3.82 11.89
C ALA A 205 11.38 2.43 11.29
N LEU A 206 10.41 2.32 10.39
CA LEU A 206 10.13 1.09 9.67
C LEU A 206 11.29 0.77 8.71
N GLY A 207 11.87 -0.42 8.88
CA GLY A 207 13.01 -0.87 8.08
C GLY A 207 12.62 -1.29 6.66
N GLY A 208 13.63 -1.34 5.77
CA GLY A 208 13.49 -1.80 4.40
C GLY A 208 12.98 -0.74 3.43
N TYR A 209 12.65 -1.17 2.20
CA TYR A 209 12.20 -0.27 1.14
C TYR A 209 10.68 -0.14 1.12
N HIS A 210 10.19 1.08 1.17
CA HIS A 210 8.78 1.44 1.01
C HIS A 210 8.56 2.07 -0.36
N GLN A 211 7.39 1.88 -0.94
CA GLN A 211 7.07 2.44 -2.26
C GLN A 211 6.61 3.90 -2.13
N TYR A 212 6.91 4.72 -3.13
CA TYR A 212 6.33 6.06 -3.27
C TYR A 212 6.06 6.40 -4.73
N GLU A 213 5.17 7.34 -4.94
CA GLU A 213 4.89 7.92 -6.25
C GLU A 213 5.03 9.44 -6.23
N ILE A 214 5.23 10.02 -7.41
CA ILE A 214 5.22 11.45 -7.64
C ILE A 214 4.09 11.74 -8.62
N SER A 215 3.16 12.58 -8.22
CA SER A 215 2.02 13.02 -9.02
C SER A 215 1.90 14.54 -8.99
N ASN A 216 0.85 15.09 -9.57
CA ASN A 216 0.54 16.52 -9.43
C ASN A 216 0.19 16.92 -7.98
N GLU A 217 -0.11 15.96 -7.13
CA GLU A 217 -0.33 16.18 -5.69
C GLU A 217 0.98 16.18 -4.88
N GLY A 218 2.10 15.92 -5.54
CA GLY A 218 3.40 15.78 -4.91
C GLY A 218 3.79 14.32 -4.69
N ILE A 219 4.51 14.05 -3.62
CA ILE A 219 4.96 12.71 -3.20
C ILE A 219 3.93 12.11 -2.27
N SER A 220 3.55 10.85 -2.56
CA SER A 220 2.77 9.99 -1.68
C SER A 220 3.59 8.74 -1.36
N VAL A 221 3.68 8.40 -0.07
CA VAL A 221 4.44 7.25 0.43
C VAL A 221 3.50 6.14 0.85
N PHE A 222 3.81 4.92 0.44
CA PHE A 222 3.07 3.71 0.79
C PHE A 222 3.99 2.78 1.58
N PRO A 223 3.99 2.88 2.92
CA PRO A 223 4.75 1.97 3.75
C PRO A 223 4.38 0.52 3.45
N ARG A 224 5.35 -0.40 3.46
CA ARG A 224 5.04 -1.82 3.31
C ARG A 224 4.05 -2.26 4.40
N ILE A 225 2.94 -2.88 3.99
CA ILE A 225 1.88 -3.22 4.96
C ILE A 225 2.36 -4.22 6.01
N GLU A 226 3.21 -5.18 5.66
CA GLU A 226 3.78 -6.14 6.60
C GLU A 226 4.73 -5.50 7.62
N ALA A 227 5.26 -4.31 7.33
CA ALA A 227 6.06 -3.55 8.29
C ALA A 227 5.17 -2.60 9.14
N ALA A 228 4.18 -1.96 8.52
CA ALA A 228 3.29 -1.02 9.19
C ALA A 228 2.24 -1.73 10.07
N LEU A 229 1.74 -2.88 9.61
CA LEU A 229 0.71 -3.70 10.27
C LEU A 229 1.30 -4.98 10.88
N HIS A 230 2.54 -4.94 11.38
CA HIS A 230 3.17 -6.07 12.09
C HIS A 230 2.36 -6.51 13.32
N THR A 231 1.56 -5.61 13.86
CA THR A 231 0.50 -5.88 14.83
C THR A 231 -0.80 -5.34 14.23
N PRO A 232 -1.86 -6.14 14.11
CA PRO A 232 -3.16 -5.68 13.61
C PRO A 232 -3.70 -4.50 14.42
N SER A 233 -4.53 -3.67 13.79
CA SER A 233 -5.10 -2.46 14.38
C SER A 233 -6.03 -2.74 15.56
N ALA A 234 -6.63 -3.93 15.62
CA ALA A 234 -7.50 -4.40 16.68
C ALA A 234 -7.25 -5.87 17.02
N ILE A 235 -7.75 -6.29 18.17
CA ILE A 235 -7.74 -7.72 18.55
C ILE A 235 -8.82 -8.43 17.74
N ASP A 236 -8.44 -9.51 17.06
CA ASP A 236 -9.38 -10.40 16.39
C ASP A 236 -10.39 -10.96 17.43
N LYS A 237 -11.67 -10.84 17.09
CA LYS A 237 -12.80 -11.35 17.92
C LYS A 237 -13.63 -12.26 17.04
N PRO A 238 -13.27 -13.54 16.92
CA PRO A 238 -14.02 -14.49 16.12
C PRO A 238 -15.46 -14.59 16.64
N ASP A 239 -16.41 -14.47 15.72
CA ASP A 239 -17.84 -14.69 16.00
C ASP A 239 -18.17 -16.14 15.60
N PRO A 240 -18.73 -16.97 16.48
CA PRO A 240 -19.10 -18.34 16.16
C PRO A 240 -20.29 -18.43 15.18
N LYS A 241 -21.00 -17.35 14.94
CA LYS A 241 -22.11 -17.34 13.96
C LYS A 241 -21.58 -17.34 12.54
N PRO A 242 -21.98 -18.28 11.68
CA PRO A 242 -21.62 -18.22 10.27
C PRO A 242 -22.35 -17.07 9.58
N LEU A 243 -21.66 -16.43 8.63
CA LEU A 243 -22.23 -15.49 7.71
C LEU A 243 -22.87 -16.26 6.55
N ARG A 244 -24.17 -16.06 6.32
CA ARG A 244 -24.85 -16.72 5.19
C ARG A 244 -24.28 -16.24 3.87
N SER A 245 -24.04 -17.16 2.96
CA SER A 245 -23.40 -16.86 1.66
C SER A 245 -24.36 -16.17 0.67
N GLY A 246 -25.67 -16.38 0.82
CA GLY A 246 -26.66 -16.01 -0.20
C GLY A 246 -26.68 -16.96 -1.40
N ILE A 247 -25.97 -18.10 -1.31
CA ILE A 247 -25.89 -19.11 -2.38
C ILE A 247 -26.74 -20.32 -1.98
N GLU A 248 -27.72 -20.66 -2.81
CA GLU A 248 -28.61 -21.81 -2.59
C GLU A 248 -27.81 -23.11 -2.42
N GLY A 249 -28.04 -23.86 -1.35
CA GLY A 249 -27.39 -25.13 -1.03
C GLY A 249 -25.97 -25.01 -0.50
N PHE A 250 -25.29 -23.85 -0.60
CA PHE A 250 -23.94 -23.70 -0.09
C PHE A 250 -23.87 -23.67 1.44
N ASP A 251 -24.78 -22.93 2.06
CA ASP A 251 -24.82 -22.82 3.52
C ASP A 251 -25.09 -24.17 4.19
N GLU A 252 -25.85 -25.07 3.53
CA GLU A 252 -26.14 -26.41 4.02
C GLU A 252 -24.88 -27.31 4.06
N ILE A 253 -24.04 -27.19 3.02
CA ILE A 253 -22.79 -28.00 2.95
C ILE A 253 -21.67 -27.44 3.80
N THR A 254 -21.78 -26.17 4.21
CA THR A 254 -20.79 -25.49 5.04
C THR A 254 -21.24 -25.27 6.49
N GLY A 255 -22.34 -25.91 6.92
CA GLY A 255 -22.81 -25.80 8.32
C GLY A 255 -23.38 -24.44 8.69
N GLY A 256 -23.95 -23.70 7.72
CA GLY A 256 -24.66 -22.44 7.92
C GLY A 256 -24.10 -21.22 7.20
N GLY A 257 -23.00 -21.38 6.44
CA GLY A 257 -22.35 -20.33 5.69
C GLY A 257 -20.84 -20.28 5.91
N LEU A 258 -20.23 -19.10 5.76
CA LEU A 258 -18.81 -18.90 6.05
C LEU A 258 -18.61 -18.40 7.50
N PRO A 259 -17.60 -18.87 8.25
CA PRO A 259 -17.29 -18.30 9.56
C PRO A 259 -17.06 -16.79 9.47
N GLN A 260 -17.67 -16.02 10.38
CA GLN A 260 -17.50 -14.57 10.39
C GLN A 260 -16.04 -14.18 10.66
N GLY A 261 -15.56 -13.15 9.95
CA GLY A 261 -14.18 -12.70 10.04
C GLY A 261 -13.17 -13.65 9.37
N SER A 262 -13.63 -14.72 8.69
CA SER A 262 -12.74 -15.68 8.02
C SER A 262 -12.37 -15.23 6.61
N ILE A 263 -11.21 -15.72 6.16
CA ILE A 263 -10.69 -15.48 4.81
C ILE A 263 -10.81 -16.78 4.00
N THR A 264 -11.62 -16.73 2.95
CA THR A 264 -11.87 -17.86 2.05
C THR A 264 -11.11 -17.68 0.75
N LEU A 265 -10.36 -18.69 0.34
CA LEU A 265 -9.76 -18.76 -1.00
C LEU A 265 -10.62 -19.65 -1.90
N LEU A 266 -11.12 -19.10 -2.99
CA LEU A 266 -11.84 -19.79 -4.04
C LEU A 266 -10.91 -20.00 -5.25
N ILE A 267 -10.43 -21.24 -5.44
CA ILE A 267 -9.51 -21.59 -6.51
C ILE A 267 -10.21 -22.29 -7.67
N GLY A 268 -9.71 -22.10 -8.87
CA GLY A 268 -10.20 -22.82 -10.03
C GLY A 268 -9.76 -22.18 -11.35
N PRO A 269 -9.90 -22.91 -12.46
CA PRO A 269 -9.58 -22.39 -13.81
C PRO A 269 -10.53 -21.25 -14.20
N SER A 270 -10.18 -20.55 -15.29
CA SER A 270 -11.07 -19.55 -15.90
C SER A 270 -12.39 -20.20 -16.34
N GLY A 271 -13.51 -19.48 -16.21
CA GLY A 271 -14.84 -19.94 -16.64
C GLY A 271 -15.54 -20.93 -15.70
N CYS A 272 -14.93 -21.36 -14.59
CA CYS A 272 -15.60 -22.31 -13.67
C CYS A 272 -16.68 -21.67 -12.77
N GLY A 273 -16.81 -20.33 -12.73
CA GLY A 273 -17.89 -19.64 -12.01
C GLY A 273 -17.46 -18.88 -10.76
N LYS A 274 -16.15 -18.63 -10.53
CA LYS A 274 -15.63 -17.93 -9.35
C LYS A 274 -16.24 -16.53 -9.16
N THR A 275 -16.28 -15.74 -10.24
CA THR A 275 -16.91 -14.39 -10.20
C THR A 275 -18.40 -14.49 -9.90
N SER A 276 -19.13 -15.50 -10.48
CA SER A 276 -20.54 -15.73 -10.19
C SER A 276 -20.76 -16.04 -8.70
N PHE A 277 -19.89 -16.86 -8.09
CA PHE A 277 -19.92 -17.12 -6.66
C PHE A 277 -19.77 -15.82 -5.85
N GLY A 278 -18.78 -15.00 -6.16
CA GLY A 278 -18.55 -13.73 -5.46
C GLY A 278 -19.67 -12.72 -5.62
N LEU A 279 -20.30 -12.65 -6.81
CA LEU A 279 -21.46 -11.77 -7.04
C LEU A 279 -22.68 -12.22 -6.23
N ASN A 280 -22.96 -13.52 -6.13
CA ASN A 280 -24.01 -14.04 -5.24
C ASN A 280 -23.71 -13.70 -3.78
N PHE A 281 -22.47 -13.89 -3.32
CA PHE A 281 -22.03 -13.56 -1.98
C PHE A 281 -22.24 -12.07 -1.66
N LEU A 282 -21.95 -11.18 -2.60
CA LEU A 282 -22.18 -9.74 -2.43
C LEU A 282 -23.64 -9.34 -2.53
N SER A 283 -24.45 -10.04 -3.34
CA SER A 283 -25.89 -9.73 -3.46
C SER A 283 -26.68 -9.99 -2.16
N ALA A 284 -26.09 -10.72 -1.23
CA ALA A 284 -26.64 -10.91 0.12
C ALA A 284 -26.21 -9.81 1.12
N SER A 285 -25.57 -8.74 0.64
CA SER A 285 -25.22 -7.59 1.48
C SER A 285 -26.46 -6.81 1.95
N SER A 286 -26.33 -6.13 3.05
CA SER A 286 -27.34 -5.23 3.63
C SER A 286 -26.64 -4.04 4.30
N ARG A 287 -27.42 -3.11 4.86
CA ARG A 287 -26.88 -2.00 5.63
C ARG A 287 -26.15 -2.44 6.91
N GLU A 288 -26.56 -3.57 7.50
CA GLU A 288 -25.92 -4.17 8.68
C GLU A 288 -24.68 -4.97 8.29
N GLU A 289 -24.67 -5.51 7.07
CA GLU A 289 -23.57 -6.28 6.50
C GLU A 289 -23.12 -5.71 5.15
N PRO A 290 -22.50 -4.49 5.13
CA PRO A 290 -22.09 -3.85 3.89
C PRO A 290 -21.07 -4.67 3.11
N GLY A 291 -21.23 -4.66 1.78
CA GLY A 291 -20.38 -5.39 0.85
C GLY A 291 -19.38 -4.51 0.11
N LEU A 292 -18.23 -5.07 -0.23
CA LEU A 292 -17.24 -4.45 -1.10
C LEU A 292 -16.75 -5.46 -2.13
N HIS A 293 -16.83 -5.09 -3.40
CA HIS A 293 -16.11 -5.74 -4.49
C HIS A 293 -14.78 -5.01 -4.73
N PHE A 294 -13.66 -5.71 -4.61
CA PHE A 294 -12.36 -5.21 -5.02
C PHE A 294 -11.84 -6.03 -6.21
N GLY A 295 -11.89 -5.44 -7.41
CA GLY A 295 -11.63 -6.18 -8.63
C GLY A 295 -10.68 -5.49 -9.59
N PHE A 296 -10.05 -6.29 -10.47
CA PHE A 296 -9.00 -5.83 -11.37
C PHE A 296 -9.38 -5.90 -12.85
N TYR A 297 -10.13 -6.92 -13.24
CA TYR A 297 -10.30 -7.29 -14.66
C TYR A 297 -11.56 -6.72 -15.29
N GLU A 298 -12.65 -6.65 -14.53
CA GLU A 298 -13.95 -6.22 -15.04
C GLU A 298 -14.32 -4.83 -14.52
N SER A 299 -14.76 -3.94 -15.41
CA SER A 299 -15.29 -2.63 -15.00
C SER A 299 -16.61 -2.79 -14.24
N PRO A 300 -16.99 -1.78 -13.42
CA PRO A 300 -18.27 -1.80 -12.69
C PRO A 300 -19.47 -2.11 -13.59
N GLU A 301 -19.54 -1.51 -14.77
CA GLU A 301 -20.64 -1.69 -15.69
C GLU A 301 -20.73 -3.14 -16.21
N ARG A 302 -19.60 -3.79 -16.46
CA ARG A 302 -19.56 -5.21 -16.88
C ARG A 302 -19.97 -6.14 -15.76
N LEU A 303 -19.56 -5.83 -14.51
CA LEU A 303 -19.97 -6.61 -13.35
C LEU A 303 -21.49 -6.50 -13.09
N LEU A 304 -22.05 -5.29 -13.21
CA LEU A 304 -23.51 -5.08 -13.07
C LEU A 304 -24.29 -5.80 -14.17
N LEU A 305 -23.79 -5.78 -15.42
CA LEU A 305 -24.42 -6.54 -16.52
C LEU A 305 -24.37 -8.05 -16.26
N LYS A 306 -23.23 -8.57 -15.77
CA LYS A 306 -23.08 -9.98 -15.41
C LYS A 306 -24.02 -10.38 -14.27
N ALA A 307 -24.10 -9.56 -13.21
CA ALA A 307 -25.02 -9.78 -12.10
C ALA A 307 -26.49 -9.81 -12.56
N SER A 308 -26.88 -8.88 -13.43
CA SER A 308 -28.23 -8.86 -14.01
C SER A 308 -28.53 -10.12 -14.84
N ALA A 309 -27.55 -10.62 -15.62
CA ALA A 309 -27.70 -11.88 -16.37
C ALA A 309 -27.84 -13.11 -15.47
N LEU A 310 -27.36 -13.02 -14.22
CA LEU A 310 -27.54 -14.02 -13.17
C LEU A 310 -28.82 -13.80 -12.33
N GLY A 311 -29.65 -12.82 -12.67
CA GLY A 311 -30.85 -12.48 -11.89
C GLY A 311 -30.55 -11.85 -10.52
N LEU A 312 -29.34 -11.34 -10.30
CA LEU A 312 -28.92 -10.71 -9.05
C LEU A 312 -29.14 -9.20 -9.11
N ASP A 313 -29.76 -8.62 -8.09
CA ASP A 313 -29.97 -7.17 -7.99
C ASP A 313 -28.77 -6.43 -7.38
N LEU A 314 -27.58 -6.70 -7.91
CA LEU A 314 -26.38 -6.00 -7.45
C LEU A 314 -26.41 -4.49 -7.73
N LYS A 315 -27.16 -4.09 -8.78
CA LYS A 315 -27.34 -2.68 -9.11
C LYS A 315 -28.14 -1.96 -8.02
N GLY A 316 -29.25 -2.54 -7.55
CA GLY A 316 -30.03 -2.02 -6.44
C GLY A 316 -29.18 -1.90 -5.16
N ASN A 317 -28.37 -2.92 -4.86
CA ASN A 317 -27.46 -2.88 -3.69
C ASN A 317 -26.39 -1.78 -3.80
N VAL A 318 -25.93 -1.46 -5.02
CA VAL A 318 -25.00 -0.34 -5.23
C VAL A 318 -25.71 1.01 -5.08
N GLU A 319 -26.92 1.15 -5.64
CA GLU A 319 -27.72 2.38 -5.53
C GLU A 319 -28.19 2.64 -4.09
N SER A 320 -28.42 1.61 -3.28
CA SER A 320 -28.75 1.71 -1.84
C SER A 320 -27.54 1.83 -0.92
N GLU A 321 -26.33 1.89 -1.50
CA GLU A 321 -25.04 1.93 -0.80
C GLU A 321 -24.74 0.71 0.08
N GLU A 322 -25.41 -0.40 -0.13
CA GLU A 322 -25.16 -1.68 0.55
C GLU A 322 -23.94 -2.40 -0.02
N VAL A 323 -23.60 -2.13 -1.29
CA VAL A 323 -22.38 -2.65 -1.96
C VAL A 323 -21.64 -1.52 -2.63
N GLU A 324 -20.29 -1.53 -2.48
CA GLU A 324 -19.41 -0.70 -3.28
C GLU A 324 -18.62 -1.57 -4.27
N ILE A 325 -18.42 -1.06 -5.49
CA ILE A 325 -17.55 -1.68 -6.48
C ILE A 325 -16.29 -0.81 -6.63
N LEU A 326 -15.19 -1.28 -6.08
CA LEU A 326 -13.89 -0.65 -6.17
C LEU A 326 -13.06 -1.33 -7.27
N TRP A 327 -13.03 -0.69 -8.43
CA TRP A 327 -12.27 -1.20 -9.57
C TRP A 327 -10.85 -0.65 -9.57
N GLN A 328 -9.88 -1.54 -9.69
CA GLN A 328 -8.45 -1.27 -9.78
C GLN A 328 -7.88 -1.90 -11.05
N PRO A 329 -7.93 -1.23 -12.21
CA PRO A 329 -7.46 -1.81 -13.46
C PRO A 329 -5.98 -2.20 -13.38
N LEU A 330 -5.61 -3.28 -14.06
CA LEU A 330 -4.23 -3.78 -14.13
C LEU A 330 -3.39 -2.87 -15.00
N THR A 331 -2.87 -1.82 -14.40
CA THR A 331 -1.92 -0.88 -14.98
C THR A 331 -0.60 -0.94 -14.21
N GLU A 332 0.15 0.15 -14.17
CA GLU A 332 1.35 0.25 -13.32
C GLU A 332 0.97 0.49 -11.85
N ASN A 333 0.60 -0.58 -11.16
CA ASN A 333 0.14 -0.51 -9.77
C ASN A 333 1.27 -0.74 -8.76
N LEU A 334 1.15 -0.07 -7.61
CA LEU A 334 1.97 -0.32 -6.43
C LEU A 334 1.18 -1.20 -5.46
N ILE A 335 1.76 -2.35 -5.07
CA ILE A 335 1.05 -3.34 -4.25
C ILE A 335 0.59 -2.77 -2.90
N ASP A 336 1.44 -1.97 -2.24
CA ASP A 336 1.09 -1.36 -0.95
C ASP A 336 0.01 -0.28 -1.11
N LYS A 337 0.05 0.54 -2.17
CA LYS A 337 -1.02 1.50 -2.50
C LYS A 337 -2.36 0.81 -2.66
N MET A 338 -2.39 -0.33 -3.35
CA MET A 338 -3.61 -1.12 -3.54
C MET A 338 -4.15 -1.65 -2.20
N ALA A 339 -3.26 -2.12 -1.33
CA ALA A 339 -3.66 -2.62 -0.01
C ALA A 339 -4.23 -1.50 0.87
N TYR A 340 -3.59 -0.33 0.94
CA TYR A 340 -4.13 0.82 1.67
C TYR A 340 -5.48 1.26 1.12
N ARG A 341 -5.62 1.36 -0.19
CA ARG A 341 -6.90 1.70 -0.83
C ARG A 341 -8.02 0.73 -0.45
N LEU A 342 -7.71 -0.57 -0.41
CA LEU A 342 -8.66 -1.59 0.04
C LEU A 342 -9.01 -1.42 1.52
N LEU A 343 -8.02 -1.30 2.39
CA LEU A 343 -8.23 -1.17 3.84
C LEU A 343 -8.97 0.12 4.21
N ASP A 344 -8.67 1.22 3.54
CA ASP A 344 -9.35 2.51 3.72
C ASP A 344 -10.84 2.38 3.34
N ALA A 345 -11.16 1.75 2.20
CA ALA A 345 -12.54 1.52 1.77
C ALA A 345 -13.28 0.60 2.75
N VAL A 346 -12.62 -0.47 3.23
CA VAL A 346 -13.18 -1.37 4.25
C VAL A 346 -13.48 -0.62 5.54
N SER A 347 -12.56 0.22 6.01
CA SER A 347 -12.72 1.00 7.23
C SER A 347 -13.81 2.05 7.11
N ALA A 348 -13.81 2.82 6.02
CA ALA A 348 -14.75 3.93 5.83
C ALA A 348 -16.21 3.49 5.79
N ARG A 349 -16.47 2.28 5.31
CA ARG A 349 -17.84 1.74 5.14
C ARG A 349 -18.24 0.69 6.19
N GLY A 350 -17.29 0.27 7.04
CA GLY A 350 -17.53 -0.81 7.99
C GLY A 350 -17.88 -2.14 7.29
N VAL A 351 -17.17 -2.44 6.19
CA VAL A 351 -17.43 -3.62 5.34
C VAL A 351 -17.44 -4.91 6.14
N LYS A 352 -18.44 -5.77 5.89
CA LYS A 352 -18.56 -7.11 6.47
C LYS A 352 -18.38 -8.21 5.44
N ARG A 353 -18.74 -7.95 4.18
CA ARG A 353 -18.60 -8.87 3.06
C ARG A 353 -17.61 -8.32 2.04
N LEU A 354 -16.45 -8.94 1.90
CA LEU A 354 -15.44 -8.54 0.94
C LEU A 354 -15.27 -9.60 -0.15
N PHE A 355 -15.37 -9.19 -1.39
CA PHE A 355 -15.03 -10.06 -2.53
C PHE A 355 -13.86 -9.47 -3.32
N ILE A 356 -12.75 -10.22 -3.42
CA ILE A 356 -11.54 -9.83 -4.15
C ILE A 356 -11.41 -10.67 -5.43
N ASP A 357 -11.57 -10.05 -6.59
CA ASP A 357 -11.48 -10.74 -7.88
C ASP A 357 -10.37 -10.15 -8.77
N SER A 358 -9.15 -10.70 -8.77
CA SER A 358 -8.63 -11.82 -8.01
C SER A 358 -7.36 -11.41 -7.23
N LEU A 359 -6.96 -12.20 -6.25
CA LEU A 359 -5.69 -12.00 -5.52
C LEU A 359 -4.46 -11.97 -6.43
N GLY A 360 -4.53 -12.60 -7.62
CA GLY A 360 -3.52 -12.50 -8.66
C GLY A 360 -3.23 -11.07 -9.15
N GLY A 361 -4.13 -10.11 -8.92
CA GLY A 361 -3.88 -8.70 -9.17
C GLY A 361 -2.76 -8.13 -8.30
N PHE A 362 -2.71 -8.52 -7.03
CA PHE A 362 -1.61 -8.18 -6.12
C PHE A 362 -0.30 -8.87 -6.52
N GLU A 363 -0.35 -10.15 -6.92
CA GLU A 363 0.84 -10.88 -7.41
C GLU A 363 1.50 -10.13 -8.58
N ARG A 364 0.70 -9.67 -9.55
CA ARG A 364 1.19 -8.92 -10.72
C ARG A 364 1.78 -7.56 -10.37
N ALA A 365 1.30 -6.91 -9.31
CA ALA A 365 1.82 -5.63 -8.84
C ALA A 365 3.11 -5.79 -8.01
N ALA A 366 3.41 -7.01 -7.54
CA ALA A 366 4.57 -7.27 -6.71
C ALA A 366 5.87 -7.16 -7.51
N VAL A 367 6.68 -6.16 -7.17
CA VAL A 367 8.05 -6.00 -7.71
C VAL A 367 8.99 -7.07 -7.18
N HIS A 368 8.73 -7.57 -5.96
CA HIS A 368 9.50 -8.60 -5.29
C HIS A 368 8.57 -9.73 -4.81
N PRO A 369 8.30 -10.73 -5.67
CA PRO A 369 7.33 -11.79 -5.36
C PRO A 369 7.56 -12.54 -4.04
N PRO A 370 8.81 -12.76 -3.56
CA PRO A 370 9.03 -13.44 -2.28
C PRO A 370 8.35 -12.79 -1.07
N ARG A 371 8.04 -11.48 -1.11
CA ARG A 371 7.35 -10.79 0.00
C ARG A 371 5.83 -11.06 0.07
N LEU A 372 5.27 -11.76 -0.92
CA LEU A 372 3.80 -11.96 -1.01
C LEU A 372 3.24 -12.74 0.19
N VAL A 373 4.03 -13.61 0.80
CA VAL A 373 3.59 -14.39 1.97
C VAL A 373 3.36 -13.44 3.15
N GLU A 374 4.35 -12.62 3.49
CA GLU A 374 4.25 -11.64 4.57
C GLU A 374 3.20 -10.57 4.27
N PHE A 375 3.11 -10.14 3.00
CA PHE A 375 2.09 -9.20 2.54
C PHE A 375 0.67 -9.74 2.78
N PHE A 376 0.38 -10.96 2.31
CA PHE A 376 -0.94 -11.56 2.54
C PHE A 376 -1.19 -11.89 4.01
N ALA A 377 -0.16 -12.26 4.77
CA ALA A 377 -0.29 -12.45 6.21
C ALA A 377 -0.74 -11.16 6.91
N ALA A 378 -0.10 -10.03 6.62
CA ALA A 378 -0.47 -8.74 7.18
C ALA A 378 -1.88 -8.31 6.75
N LEU A 379 -2.18 -8.39 5.43
CA LEU A 379 -3.49 -8.02 4.89
C LEU A 379 -4.63 -8.85 5.50
N THR A 380 -4.47 -10.17 5.56
CA THR A 380 -5.51 -11.07 6.09
C THR A 380 -5.71 -10.91 7.60
N ASN A 381 -4.63 -10.69 8.36
CA ASN A 381 -4.74 -10.43 9.79
C ASN A 381 -5.45 -9.10 10.07
N GLU A 382 -5.19 -8.06 9.29
CA GLU A 382 -5.88 -6.78 9.43
C GLU A 382 -7.37 -6.91 9.08
N LEU A 383 -7.70 -7.59 7.98
CA LEU A 383 -9.09 -7.85 7.61
C LEU A 383 -9.86 -8.63 8.70
N ARG A 384 -9.21 -9.63 9.34
CA ARG A 384 -9.80 -10.34 10.51
C ARG A 384 -10.01 -9.39 11.69
N ALA A 385 -9.02 -8.58 12.01
CA ALA A 385 -9.11 -7.59 13.09
C ALA A 385 -10.25 -6.59 12.87
N MET A 386 -10.56 -6.26 11.60
CA MET A 386 -11.70 -5.42 11.22
C MET A 386 -13.04 -6.20 11.18
N GLY A 387 -13.01 -7.52 11.42
CA GLY A 387 -14.20 -8.39 11.41
C GLY A 387 -14.80 -8.58 10.01
N VAL A 388 -13.95 -8.62 8.99
CA VAL A 388 -14.36 -8.77 7.58
C VAL A 388 -14.36 -10.23 7.18
N THR A 389 -15.48 -10.74 6.66
CA THR A 389 -15.54 -12.04 5.99
C THR A 389 -15.21 -11.84 4.52
N ALA A 390 -14.08 -12.40 4.09
CA ALA A 390 -13.56 -12.19 2.76
C ALA A 390 -13.56 -13.47 1.91
N VAL A 391 -13.92 -13.31 0.64
CA VAL A 391 -13.75 -14.32 -0.41
C VAL A 391 -12.79 -13.75 -1.44
N GLY A 392 -11.61 -14.36 -1.60
CA GLY A 392 -10.65 -14.04 -2.64
C GLY A 392 -10.60 -15.12 -3.69
N THR A 393 -10.53 -14.75 -4.98
CA THR A 393 -10.37 -15.73 -6.04
C THR A 393 -8.91 -15.90 -6.43
N TRP A 394 -8.56 -17.11 -6.87
CA TRP A 394 -7.28 -17.40 -7.48
C TRP A 394 -7.46 -18.25 -8.73
N GLU A 395 -6.82 -17.85 -9.82
CA GLU A 395 -6.90 -18.58 -11.08
C GLU A 395 -5.82 -19.65 -11.17
N LEU A 396 -6.24 -20.90 -11.38
CA LEU A 396 -5.32 -21.98 -11.72
C LEU A 396 -4.95 -21.89 -13.20
N ARG A 397 -3.66 -21.85 -13.50
CA ARG A 397 -3.14 -21.66 -14.88
C ARG A 397 -3.41 -22.86 -15.78
N ASP A 398 -3.48 -24.05 -15.21
CA ASP A 398 -3.71 -25.29 -15.95
C ASP A 398 -5.17 -25.74 -15.85
N LEU A 399 -5.88 -25.72 -16.97
CA LEU A 399 -7.27 -26.18 -17.07
C LEU A 399 -7.43 -27.67 -16.69
N PHE A 400 -6.39 -28.48 -16.91
CA PHE A 400 -6.40 -29.93 -16.76
C PHE A 400 -5.29 -30.49 -15.84
N ALA A 401 -4.67 -29.65 -15.01
CA ALA A 401 -3.61 -30.09 -14.11
C ALA A 401 -4.11 -31.12 -13.11
N SER A 402 -3.41 -32.22 -13.02
CA SER A 402 -3.67 -33.30 -12.03
C SER A 402 -3.25 -32.92 -10.59
N GLY A 403 -2.71 -31.73 -10.37
CA GLY A 403 -2.30 -31.22 -9.07
C GLY A 403 -2.92 -29.87 -8.75
N VAL A 404 -3.32 -29.66 -7.50
CA VAL A 404 -3.71 -28.34 -6.98
C VAL A 404 -2.43 -27.58 -6.67
N ALA A 405 -1.90 -26.84 -7.64
CA ALA A 405 -0.90 -25.82 -7.35
C ALA A 405 -1.61 -24.61 -6.77
N ALA A 406 -1.85 -24.62 -5.46
CA ALA A 406 -2.19 -23.39 -4.75
C ALA A 406 -1.06 -22.37 -4.93
N PRO A 407 -1.34 -21.04 -4.83
CA PRO A 407 -0.30 -20.02 -4.88
C PRO A 407 0.68 -20.22 -3.72
N GLY A 408 1.73 -20.97 -3.94
CA GLY A 408 2.70 -21.39 -2.93
C GLY A 408 2.07 -22.13 -1.71
N PRO A 409 2.72 -23.15 -1.18
CA PRO A 409 2.19 -23.93 -0.04
C PRO A 409 1.98 -23.07 1.20
N GLU A 410 2.66 -21.92 1.31
CA GLU A 410 2.61 -21.04 2.46
C GLU A 410 1.37 -20.13 2.48
N ILE A 411 0.89 -19.65 1.32
CA ILE A 411 -0.32 -18.80 1.26
C ILE A 411 -1.58 -19.55 1.68
N SER A 412 -1.69 -20.85 1.32
CA SER A 412 -2.84 -21.66 1.73
C SER A 412 -2.95 -21.86 3.24
N SER A 413 -1.82 -21.77 3.96
CA SER A 413 -1.79 -21.86 5.42
C SER A 413 -2.31 -20.59 6.12
N LEU A 414 -2.22 -19.44 5.46
CA LEU A 414 -2.69 -18.16 5.98
C LEU A 414 -4.22 -18.01 5.91
N LEU A 415 -4.89 -18.86 5.12
CA LEU A 415 -6.31 -18.77 4.83
C LEU A 415 -7.10 -19.75 5.69
N ASP A 416 -8.29 -19.36 6.08
CA ASP A 416 -9.14 -20.13 6.97
C ASP A 416 -9.89 -21.20 6.19
N ASN A 417 -10.41 -20.84 5.01
CA ASN A 417 -11.21 -21.71 4.18
C ASN A 417 -10.62 -21.85 2.79
N LEU A 418 -10.71 -23.04 2.22
CA LEU A 418 -10.25 -23.35 0.87
C LEU A 418 -11.35 -24.08 0.10
N ILE A 419 -11.82 -23.48 -0.97
CA ILE A 419 -12.87 -24.00 -1.84
C ILE A 419 -12.32 -24.10 -3.26
N MET A 420 -12.57 -25.21 -3.92
CA MET A 420 -12.17 -25.44 -5.30
C MET A 420 -13.39 -25.56 -6.21
N MET A 421 -13.38 -24.81 -7.29
CA MET A 421 -14.35 -24.97 -8.40
C MET A 421 -13.65 -25.47 -9.64
N ARG A 422 -14.24 -26.46 -10.31
CA ARG A 422 -13.74 -27.04 -11.57
C ARG A 422 -14.84 -27.32 -12.57
N GLN A 423 -14.46 -27.44 -13.83
CA GLN A 423 -15.27 -28.05 -14.86
C GLN A 423 -14.77 -29.47 -15.09
N VAL A 424 -15.67 -30.40 -15.23
CA VAL A 424 -15.39 -31.81 -15.56
C VAL A 424 -16.21 -32.21 -16.77
N GLU A 425 -15.58 -32.90 -17.71
CA GLU A 425 -16.28 -33.46 -18.85
C GLU A 425 -16.81 -34.86 -18.54
N ILE A 426 -18.10 -35.05 -18.69
CA ILE A 426 -18.77 -36.35 -18.53
C ILE A 426 -19.77 -36.52 -19.68
N ARG A 427 -19.64 -37.64 -20.40
CA ARG A 427 -20.54 -37.96 -21.54
C ARG A 427 -20.65 -36.80 -22.53
N SER A 428 -19.51 -36.16 -22.83
CA SER A 428 -19.40 -35.00 -23.73
C SER A 428 -20.17 -33.75 -23.29
N GLU A 429 -20.48 -33.63 -21.98
CA GLU A 429 -21.04 -32.46 -21.38
C GLU A 429 -20.08 -31.90 -20.31
N TYR A 430 -19.92 -30.58 -20.23
CA TYR A 430 -19.15 -29.94 -19.18
C TYR A 430 -20.05 -29.61 -17.98
N LYS A 431 -19.73 -30.21 -16.85
CA LYS A 431 -20.39 -29.93 -15.57
C LYS A 431 -19.47 -29.17 -14.64
N ARG A 432 -20.04 -28.30 -13.80
CA ARG A 432 -19.29 -27.57 -12.77
C ARG A 432 -19.40 -28.31 -11.45
N VAL A 433 -18.27 -28.38 -10.76
CA VAL A 433 -18.17 -29.07 -9.45
C VAL A 433 -17.46 -28.13 -8.47
N LEU A 434 -18.03 -28.03 -7.27
CA LEU A 434 -17.44 -27.36 -6.13
C LEU A 434 -17.02 -28.39 -5.09
N SER A 435 -15.81 -28.23 -4.54
CA SER A 435 -15.31 -29.05 -3.44
C SER A 435 -14.82 -28.16 -2.31
N VAL A 436 -15.35 -28.35 -1.13
CA VAL A 436 -14.84 -27.72 0.09
C VAL A 436 -13.66 -28.54 0.58
N LEU A 437 -12.45 -27.96 0.52
CA LEU A 437 -11.21 -28.65 0.89
C LEU A 437 -10.84 -28.40 2.36
N LYS A 438 -11.23 -27.23 2.89
CA LYS A 438 -10.92 -26.83 4.26
C LYS A 438 -11.91 -25.74 4.70
N ILE A 439 -12.44 -25.86 5.91
CA ILE A 439 -13.06 -24.78 6.70
C ILE A 439 -12.53 -24.91 8.11
N ARG A 440 -12.00 -23.81 8.68
CA ARG A 440 -11.58 -23.80 10.09
C ARG A 440 -12.80 -23.63 10.99
N ASP A 441 -12.75 -24.27 12.14
CA ASP A 441 -13.67 -24.09 13.27
C ASP A 441 -15.15 -24.45 12.97
N GLN A 442 -15.42 -25.16 11.86
CA GLN A 442 -16.75 -25.52 11.43
C GLN A 442 -16.77 -26.86 10.67
N SER A 443 -17.83 -27.65 10.84
CA SER A 443 -18.05 -28.86 10.05
C SER A 443 -18.51 -28.54 8.63
N PHE A 444 -18.12 -29.35 7.67
CA PHE A 444 -18.53 -29.20 6.27
C PHE A 444 -18.67 -30.56 5.58
N GLN A 445 -19.37 -30.59 4.45
CA GLN A 445 -19.47 -31.77 3.61
C GLN A 445 -18.27 -31.82 2.64
N ALA A 446 -17.46 -32.84 2.75
CA ALA A 446 -16.24 -32.98 1.93
C ALA A 446 -16.51 -33.55 0.53
N ALA A 447 -17.70 -34.12 0.29
CA ALA A 447 -18.06 -34.65 -1.03
C ALA A 447 -18.14 -33.54 -2.07
N PRO A 448 -17.66 -33.76 -3.31
CA PRO A 448 -17.85 -32.83 -4.42
C PRO A 448 -19.33 -32.57 -4.69
N GLN A 449 -19.67 -31.32 -4.95
CA GLN A 449 -21.04 -30.87 -5.16
C GLN A 449 -21.23 -30.39 -6.61
N GLU A 450 -22.40 -30.67 -7.23
CA GLU A 450 -22.74 -30.16 -8.54
C GLU A 450 -23.20 -28.68 -8.44
N VAL A 451 -22.63 -27.84 -9.33
CA VAL A 451 -22.90 -26.41 -9.36
C VAL A 451 -23.65 -26.05 -10.62
N TYR A 452 -24.75 -25.35 -10.44
CA TYR A 452 -25.57 -24.76 -11.52
C TYR A 452 -25.41 -23.26 -11.52
N ILE A 453 -25.33 -22.67 -12.70
CA ILE A 453 -25.29 -21.21 -12.88
C ILE A 453 -26.29 -20.90 -13.99
N ASP A 454 -27.35 -20.20 -13.62
CA ASP A 454 -28.43 -19.83 -14.54
C ASP A 454 -28.94 -18.40 -14.26
N GLY A 455 -30.11 -18.04 -14.78
CA GLY A 455 -30.73 -16.73 -14.58
C GLY A 455 -31.25 -16.46 -13.14
N HIS A 456 -31.03 -17.38 -12.21
CA HIS A 456 -31.36 -17.26 -10.79
C HIS A 456 -30.13 -17.25 -9.90
N GLY A 457 -28.94 -17.17 -10.48
CA GLY A 457 -27.67 -17.13 -9.78
C GLY A 457 -26.90 -18.45 -9.81
N LEU A 458 -26.06 -18.62 -8.78
CA LEU A 458 -25.30 -19.85 -8.54
C LEU A 458 -26.03 -20.67 -7.47
N ALA A 459 -26.27 -21.95 -7.76
CA ALA A 459 -26.88 -22.89 -6.83
C ALA A 459 -26.06 -24.19 -6.75
N ILE A 460 -26.08 -24.81 -5.58
CA ILE A 460 -25.51 -26.14 -5.32
C ILE A 460 -26.67 -27.11 -5.19
N ARG A 461 -26.71 -28.13 -6.06
CA ARG A 461 -27.83 -29.08 -6.13
C ARG A 461 -27.40 -30.53 -5.87
N GLY A 462 -26.85 -30.74 -4.67
CA GLY A 462 -26.54 -32.07 -4.20
C GLY A 462 -25.15 -32.58 -4.56
N GLN A 463 -24.84 -33.76 -4.07
CA GLN A 463 -23.55 -34.43 -4.24
C GLN A 463 -23.36 -34.85 -5.72
N PHE A 464 -22.13 -34.66 -6.19
CA PHE A 464 -21.77 -35.09 -7.54
C PHE A 464 -21.43 -36.59 -7.55
N GLU A 465 -22.38 -37.43 -8.00
CA GLU A 465 -22.30 -38.88 -7.92
C GLU A 465 -21.88 -39.57 -9.25
N GLN A 466 -21.65 -38.79 -10.32
CA GLN A 466 -21.50 -39.35 -11.68
C GLN A 466 -20.09 -39.80 -12.04
N ALA A 467 -19.07 -39.47 -11.23
CA ALA A 467 -17.68 -39.80 -11.52
C ALA A 467 -16.81 -39.87 -10.26
N THR A 468 -15.73 -40.63 -10.37
CA THR A 468 -14.62 -40.66 -9.40
C THR A 468 -13.39 -39.96 -9.96
N GLY A 469 -12.43 -39.60 -9.10
CA GLY A 469 -11.18 -38.98 -9.52
C GLY A 469 -11.29 -37.49 -9.92
N ILE A 470 -12.37 -36.81 -9.55
CA ILE A 470 -12.63 -35.40 -9.88
C ILE A 470 -11.53 -34.47 -9.37
N SER A 471 -11.00 -34.75 -8.19
CA SER A 471 -9.92 -33.97 -7.55
C SER A 471 -8.59 -34.06 -8.29
N THR A 472 -8.37 -35.10 -9.07
CA THR A 472 -7.15 -35.34 -9.85
C THR A 472 -7.25 -34.83 -11.30
N GLY A 473 -8.40 -34.26 -11.70
CA GLY A 473 -8.68 -33.82 -13.08
C GLY A 473 -8.98 -34.96 -14.08
N LEU A 474 -8.92 -36.20 -13.62
CA LEU A 474 -9.22 -37.40 -14.41
C LEU A 474 -10.54 -38.00 -13.92
N ALA A 475 -11.64 -37.37 -14.26
CA ALA A 475 -12.97 -37.89 -13.95
C ALA A 475 -13.21 -39.19 -14.72
N LYS A 476 -13.45 -40.30 -14.00
CA LYS A 476 -13.90 -41.56 -14.60
C LYS A 476 -15.37 -41.75 -14.27
N PRO A 477 -16.25 -41.94 -15.27
CA PRO A 477 -17.64 -42.27 -15.01
C PRO A 477 -17.74 -43.50 -14.09
N LEU A 478 -18.66 -43.44 -13.14
CA LEU A 478 -19.04 -44.66 -12.41
C LEU A 478 -19.66 -45.63 -13.40
N GLU A 479 -19.13 -46.82 -13.53
CA GLU A 479 -19.79 -47.90 -14.28
C GLU A 479 -21.12 -48.24 -13.56
N ALA A 480 -22.19 -48.32 -14.34
CA ALA A 480 -23.54 -48.54 -13.85
C ALA A 480 -23.73 -49.96 -13.29
#